data_92e26fdd1ca421609a1e41621fedd496
#
_entry.id   92e26fdd1ca421609a1e41621fedd496
#
_cell.length_a   1.000
_cell.length_b   1.000
_cell.length_c   1.000
_cell.angle_alpha   90.00
_cell.angle_beta   90.00
_cell.angle_gamma   90.00
#
_symmetry.space_group_name_H-M   'P 1'
#
loop_
_entity.id
_entity.type
_entity.pdbx_description
1 polymer ?
#
loop_
_entity_poly.entity_id
_entity_poly.type
_entity_poly.pdbx_seq_one_letter_code
_entity_poly.pdbx_strand_id
1 'polypeptide(L)'
;MGTQRQYTGTAGRIENAQVGVFLAYASPRGRALIDRRLYLPTCWTDDRARCAAAGVPAEVGFATKPQLAGDMICHALDGGVAVGWVAADEVYGNDPAFRARLRSRGVGFVLAVSCDHRVPIDTGKVRLRADQLAADLPTDAWQRMSAGTGSKGPRWYDWAWLDLPVTGGEPGHTLLIRRTTSTGELAFYRCWSARRVPLATLVRVAGVRWMVEESFQAGKGQVGLDQHQLRQWVGWHRFTVLAMLALAFLAACAAGTPPTPAADPYQHARPDHGPIRLTVNEIRRLFTTLVSPVIHTVAHRLRWSHWRRRHQASARRSHYKRRLTAELGT
;
A
#
# COMPACT_ATOMS: atom_id res chain seq x y z
N MET A 1 -9.02 -17.90 8.56
CA MET A 1 -7.65 -18.18 8.13
C MET A 1 -6.81 -16.94 8.34
N GLY A 2 -5.58 -17.07 8.90
CA GLY A 2 -4.65 -15.94 9.13
C GLY A 2 -5.10 -14.89 10.16
N THR A 3 -6.17 -15.13 10.88
CA THR A 3 -6.74 -14.17 11.82
C THR A 3 -6.09 -14.34 13.19
N GLN A 4 -5.56 -13.25 13.71
CA GLN A 4 -5.08 -13.12 15.09
C GLN A 4 -5.25 -11.69 15.58
N ARG A 5 -5.00 -11.44 16.85
CA ARG A 5 -4.91 -10.09 17.41
C ARG A 5 -3.63 -9.43 16.90
N GLN A 6 -3.76 -8.50 15.97
CA GLN A 6 -2.66 -7.79 15.32
C GLN A 6 -3.08 -6.39 14.89
N TYR A 7 -2.09 -5.51 14.64
CA TYR A 7 -2.38 -4.19 14.12
C TYR A 7 -3.00 -4.29 12.72
N THR A 8 -4.09 -3.58 12.51
CA THR A 8 -4.77 -3.45 11.21
C THR A 8 -4.91 -1.98 10.84
N GLY A 9 -4.40 -1.60 9.66
CA GLY A 9 -4.53 -0.25 9.13
C GLY A 9 -5.97 0.18 8.86
N THR A 10 -6.89 -0.77 8.67
CA THR A 10 -8.33 -0.47 8.48
C THR A 10 -8.97 0.08 9.77
N ALA A 11 -8.59 -0.46 10.92
CA ALA A 11 -9.12 -0.02 12.22
C ALA A 11 -8.21 0.98 12.94
N GLY A 12 -6.96 1.15 12.49
CA GLY A 12 -5.95 2.01 13.13
C GLY A 12 -5.51 1.53 14.52
N ARG A 13 -5.79 0.27 14.88
CA ARG A 13 -5.51 -0.30 16.19
C ARG A 13 -5.29 -1.82 16.11
N ILE A 14 -4.92 -2.42 17.25
CA ILE A 14 -4.79 -3.88 17.38
C ILE A 14 -6.16 -4.50 17.55
N GLU A 15 -6.56 -5.32 16.59
CA GLU A 15 -7.81 -6.08 16.59
C GLU A 15 -7.59 -7.51 16.07
N ASN A 16 -8.63 -8.36 16.23
CA ASN A 16 -8.63 -9.68 15.65
C ASN A 16 -8.89 -9.56 14.13
N ALA A 17 -7.84 -9.50 13.35
CA ALA A 17 -7.88 -9.20 11.93
C ALA A 17 -7.07 -10.16 11.07
N GLN A 18 -7.47 -10.25 9.80
CA GLN A 18 -6.70 -10.88 8.74
C GLN A 18 -5.91 -9.79 8.00
N VAL A 19 -4.65 -10.03 7.70
CA VAL A 19 -3.78 -9.06 7.01
C VAL A 19 -3.32 -9.62 5.67
N GLY A 20 -3.56 -8.88 4.61
CA GLY A 20 -2.99 -9.12 3.29
C GLY A 20 -1.87 -8.12 2.99
N VAL A 21 -0.79 -8.60 2.39
CA VAL A 21 0.28 -7.79 1.80
C VAL A 21 -0.03 -7.65 0.31
N PHE A 22 -0.03 -6.42 -0.20
CA PHE A 22 -0.34 -6.14 -1.59
C PHE A 22 0.80 -5.40 -2.27
N LEU A 23 1.04 -5.73 -3.53
CA LEU A 23 1.97 -5.01 -4.41
C LEU A 23 1.16 -4.11 -5.34
N ALA A 24 1.44 -2.80 -5.30
CA ALA A 24 0.86 -1.81 -6.20
C ALA A 24 1.89 -1.40 -7.26
N TYR A 25 1.48 -1.35 -8.51
CA TYR A 25 2.22 -0.72 -9.60
C TYR A 25 1.69 0.69 -9.84
N ALA A 26 2.58 1.65 -9.97
CA ALA A 26 2.23 3.04 -10.24
C ALA A 26 3.06 3.61 -11.40
N SER A 27 2.41 4.31 -12.30
CA SER A 27 3.01 4.98 -13.45
C SER A 27 2.33 6.34 -13.67
N PRO A 28 2.88 7.22 -14.53
CA PRO A 28 2.20 8.47 -14.91
C PRO A 28 0.81 8.25 -15.53
N ARG A 29 0.53 7.06 -16.08
CA ARG A 29 -0.77 6.74 -16.70
C ARG A 29 -1.81 6.26 -15.70
N GLY A 30 -1.40 5.72 -14.56
CA GLY A 30 -2.32 5.18 -13.56
C GLY A 30 -1.65 4.21 -12.59
N ARG A 31 -2.46 3.55 -11.79
CA ARG A 31 -2.02 2.62 -10.75
C ARG A 31 -2.93 1.40 -10.68
N ALA A 32 -2.37 0.27 -10.28
CA ALA A 32 -3.10 -0.98 -10.06
C ALA A 32 -2.46 -1.81 -8.93
N LEU A 33 -3.26 -2.58 -8.23
CA LEU A 33 -2.76 -3.67 -7.40
C LEU A 33 -2.45 -4.84 -8.32
N ILE A 34 -1.21 -5.33 -8.32
CA ILE A 34 -0.73 -6.34 -9.28
C ILE A 34 -0.44 -7.69 -8.65
N ASP A 35 -0.17 -7.74 -7.34
CA ASP A 35 -0.03 -9.01 -6.61
C ASP A 35 -0.48 -8.84 -5.16
N ARG A 36 -0.70 -9.98 -4.48
CA ARG A 36 -1.11 -10.05 -3.06
C ARG A 36 -0.63 -11.36 -2.43
N ARG A 37 -0.34 -11.30 -1.15
CA ARG A 37 -0.07 -12.47 -0.29
C ARG A 37 -0.86 -12.34 0.99
N LEU A 38 -1.41 -13.45 1.46
CA LEU A 38 -2.01 -13.49 2.79
C LEU A 38 -0.89 -13.68 3.82
N TYR A 39 -0.83 -12.79 4.81
CA TYR A 39 0.05 -12.97 5.94
C TYR A 39 -0.53 -14.03 6.89
N LEU A 40 0.21 -15.11 7.07
CA LEU A 40 -0.10 -16.16 8.04
C LEU A 40 0.84 -16.01 9.24
N PRO A 41 0.31 -15.61 10.41
CA PRO A 41 1.09 -15.57 11.65
C PRO A 41 1.59 -16.96 12.07
N THR A 42 2.64 -17.01 12.90
CA THR A 42 3.21 -18.28 13.42
C THR A 42 2.17 -19.16 14.09
N CYS A 43 1.25 -18.61 14.87
CA CYS A 43 0.14 -19.35 15.49
C CYS A 43 -0.79 -20.06 14.49
N TRP A 44 -0.69 -19.74 13.20
CA TRP A 44 -1.35 -20.45 12.12
C TRP A 44 -0.41 -21.46 11.46
N THR A 45 0.79 -21.05 11.09
CA THR A 45 1.75 -21.91 10.37
C THR A 45 2.26 -23.07 11.22
N ASP A 46 2.30 -22.91 12.53
CA ASP A 46 2.67 -23.97 13.48
C ASP A 46 1.54 -24.99 13.69
N ASP A 47 0.28 -24.62 13.46
CA ASP A 47 -0.88 -25.51 13.50
C ASP A 47 -1.22 -26.04 12.10
N ARG A 48 -0.51 -27.08 11.69
CA ARG A 48 -0.67 -27.69 10.34
C ARG A 48 -2.07 -28.25 10.10
N ALA A 49 -2.71 -28.79 11.14
CA ALA A 49 -4.08 -29.31 11.05
C ALA A 49 -5.08 -28.18 10.77
N ARG A 50 -4.94 -27.06 11.45
CA ARG A 50 -5.74 -25.84 11.22
C ARG A 50 -5.51 -25.26 9.84
N CYS A 51 -4.27 -25.22 9.37
CA CYS A 51 -3.93 -24.81 8.02
C CYS A 51 -4.60 -25.72 6.97
N ALA A 52 -4.49 -27.03 7.11
CA ALA A 52 -5.12 -28.00 6.21
C ALA A 52 -6.65 -27.86 6.20
N ALA A 53 -7.29 -27.71 7.36
CA ALA A 53 -8.73 -27.47 7.47
C ALA A 53 -9.19 -26.16 6.77
N ALA A 54 -8.31 -25.16 6.67
CA ALA A 54 -8.54 -23.92 5.93
C ALA A 54 -8.13 -24.01 4.44
N GLY A 55 -7.63 -25.16 3.97
CA GLY A 55 -7.17 -25.39 2.61
C GLY A 55 -5.88 -24.65 2.26
N VAL A 56 -5.04 -24.33 3.28
CA VAL A 56 -3.71 -23.75 3.04
C VAL A 56 -2.79 -24.83 2.49
N PRO A 57 -2.11 -24.60 1.34
CA PRO A 57 -1.19 -25.56 0.76
C PRO A 57 -0.07 -25.96 1.76
N ALA A 58 0.40 -27.21 1.66
CA ALA A 58 1.37 -27.75 2.61
C ALA A 58 2.73 -27.04 2.57
N GLU A 59 3.11 -26.52 1.42
CA GLU A 59 4.35 -25.78 1.16
C GLU A 59 4.33 -24.34 1.73
N VAL A 60 3.16 -23.81 2.10
CA VAL A 60 3.04 -22.46 2.65
C VAL A 60 3.47 -22.50 4.12
N GLY A 61 4.64 -21.92 4.40
CA GLY A 61 5.20 -21.71 5.73
C GLY A 61 5.03 -20.27 6.22
N PHE A 62 5.66 -20.00 7.37
CA PHE A 62 5.76 -18.65 7.90
C PHE A 62 6.67 -17.80 7.02
N ALA A 63 6.22 -16.59 6.72
CA ALA A 63 7.02 -15.54 6.09
C ALA A 63 6.66 -14.18 6.68
N THR A 64 7.65 -13.34 6.92
CA THR A 64 7.42 -11.96 7.37
C THR A 64 6.80 -11.13 6.25
N LYS A 65 6.16 -10.01 6.58
CA LYS A 65 5.60 -9.09 5.57
C LYS A 65 6.67 -8.60 4.57
N PRO A 66 7.89 -8.22 5.01
CA PRO A 66 8.98 -7.88 4.07
C PRO A 66 9.39 -9.04 3.15
N GLN A 67 9.43 -10.27 3.65
CA GLN A 67 9.72 -11.44 2.80
C GLN A 67 8.64 -11.62 1.74
N LEU A 68 7.36 -11.59 2.13
CA LEU A 68 6.23 -11.69 1.19
C LEU A 68 6.26 -10.59 0.13
N ALA A 69 6.57 -9.35 0.53
CA ALA A 69 6.71 -8.23 -0.41
C ALA A 69 7.89 -8.43 -1.37
N GLY A 70 9.03 -8.87 -0.85
CA GLY A 70 10.22 -9.17 -1.64
C GLY A 70 9.95 -10.25 -2.69
N ASP A 71 9.21 -11.31 -2.32
CA ASP A 71 8.83 -12.39 -3.24
C ASP A 71 7.91 -11.86 -4.36
N MET A 72 6.91 -11.05 -4.04
CA MET A 72 6.02 -10.44 -5.04
C MET A 72 6.79 -9.52 -5.99
N ILE A 73 7.72 -8.70 -5.48
CA ILE A 73 8.53 -7.82 -6.32
C ILE A 73 9.43 -8.62 -7.26
N CYS A 74 10.13 -9.64 -6.76
CA CYS A 74 10.96 -10.51 -7.60
C CYS A 74 10.12 -11.21 -8.67
N HIS A 75 8.96 -11.75 -8.31
CA HIS A 75 8.05 -12.38 -9.26
C HIS A 75 7.60 -11.39 -10.35
N ALA A 76 7.25 -10.15 -9.98
CA ALA A 76 6.87 -9.12 -10.95
C ALA A 76 8.03 -8.77 -11.91
N LEU A 77 9.26 -8.64 -11.39
CA LEU A 77 10.46 -8.40 -12.19
C LEU A 77 10.76 -9.56 -13.14
N ASP A 78 10.68 -10.81 -12.65
CA ASP A 78 10.89 -12.02 -13.44
C ASP A 78 9.80 -12.19 -14.52
N GLY A 79 8.59 -11.70 -14.25
CA GLY A 79 7.49 -11.59 -15.20
C GLY A 79 7.60 -10.42 -16.19
N GLY A 80 8.71 -9.68 -16.19
CA GLY A 80 8.97 -8.60 -17.16
C GLY A 80 8.29 -7.27 -16.83
N VAL A 81 7.78 -7.07 -15.61
CA VAL A 81 7.23 -5.77 -15.20
C VAL A 81 8.36 -4.75 -15.09
N ALA A 82 8.28 -3.68 -15.86
CA ALA A 82 9.28 -2.61 -15.85
C ALA A 82 9.15 -1.79 -14.55
N VAL A 83 10.14 -1.90 -13.67
CA VAL A 83 10.20 -1.22 -12.37
C VAL A 83 11.50 -0.47 -12.23
N GLY A 84 11.44 0.84 -12.01
CA GLY A 84 12.62 1.64 -11.70
C GLY A 84 12.83 1.81 -10.19
N TRP A 85 11.75 1.84 -9.41
CA TRP A 85 11.77 2.20 -8.00
C TRP A 85 10.75 1.42 -7.18
N VAL A 86 11.11 1.18 -5.92
CA VAL A 86 10.22 0.65 -4.89
C VAL A 86 10.05 1.68 -3.77
N ALA A 87 8.82 1.97 -3.39
CA ALA A 87 8.48 2.77 -2.22
C ALA A 87 7.64 1.93 -1.25
N ALA A 88 7.96 1.97 0.04
CA ALA A 88 7.22 1.25 1.07
C ALA A 88 7.31 1.96 2.42
N ASP A 89 6.50 1.51 3.39
CA ASP A 89 6.50 2.04 4.75
C ASP A 89 7.65 1.49 5.61
N GLU A 90 7.68 1.89 6.89
CA GLU A 90 8.75 1.56 7.82
C GLU A 90 8.83 0.06 8.18
N VAL A 91 7.74 -0.69 8.05
CA VAL A 91 7.75 -2.15 8.26
C VAL A 91 8.71 -2.82 7.28
N TYR A 92 8.74 -2.34 6.04
CA TYR A 92 9.63 -2.82 4.99
C TYR A 92 10.98 -2.09 5.01
N GLY A 93 10.96 -0.78 5.24
CA GLY A 93 12.16 0.05 5.22
C GLY A 93 13.16 -0.27 6.33
N ASN A 94 12.68 -0.69 7.50
CA ASN A 94 13.55 -1.10 8.60
C ASN A 94 14.18 -2.49 8.41
N ASP A 95 13.66 -3.33 7.48
CA ASP A 95 14.20 -4.66 7.22
C ASP A 95 15.47 -4.61 6.31
N PRO A 96 16.65 -4.99 6.82
CA PRO A 96 17.88 -4.93 6.04
C PRO A 96 17.92 -5.98 4.91
N ALA A 97 17.29 -7.13 5.10
CA ALA A 97 17.25 -8.19 4.10
C ALA A 97 16.39 -7.79 2.90
N PHE A 98 15.26 -7.10 3.15
CA PHE A 98 14.44 -6.54 2.09
C PHE A 98 15.20 -5.51 1.25
N ARG A 99 15.93 -4.57 1.90
CA ARG A 99 16.76 -3.59 1.18
C ARG A 99 17.89 -4.26 0.38
N ALA A 100 18.56 -5.26 0.96
CA ALA A 100 19.60 -6.02 0.27
C ALA A 100 19.04 -6.74 -0.97
N ARG A 101 17.87 -7.35 -0.85
CA ARG A 101 17.18 -8.02 -1.95
C ARG A 101 16.84 -7.09 -3.11
N LEU A 102 16.36 -5.87 -2.83
CA LEU A 102 16.09 -4.87 -3.87
C LEU A 102 17.36 -4.46 -4.61
N ARG A 103 18.45 -4.24 -3.85
CA ARG A 103 19.76 -3.91 -4.44
C ARG A 103 20.31 -5.01 -5.33
N SER A 104 20.24 -6.26 -4.89
CA SER A 104 20.72 -7.40 -5.68
C SER A 104 19.97 -7.54 -7.01
N ARG A 105 18.76 -6.99 -7.12
CA ARG A 105 17.96 -6.91 -8.34
C ARG A 105 18.19 -5.60 -9.12
N GLY A 106 19.07 -4.71 -8.66
CA GLY A 106 19.36 -3.42 -9.29
C GLY A 106 18.20 -2.41 -9.20
N VAL A 107 17.22 -2.62 -8.33
CA VAL A 107 16.02 -1.77 -8.21
C VAL A 107 16.25 -0.67 -7.20
N GLY A 108 16.11 0.59 -7.61
CA GLY A 108 16.17 1.75 -6.73
C GLY A 108 15.03 1.73 -5.70
N PHE A 109 15.28 2.32 -4.53
CA PHE A 109 14.22 2.39 -3.53
C PHE A 109 14.24 3.68 -2.70
N VAL A 110 13.06 4.06 -2.23
CA VAL A 110 12.82 5.08 -1.21
C VAL A 110 11.87 4.47 -0.18
N LEU A 111 12.41 4.00 0.93
CA LEU A 111 11.68 3.25 1.95
C LEU A 111 11.61 4.06 3.24
N ALA A 112 10.41 4.29 3.76
CA ALA A 112 10.27 4.94 5.06
C ALA A 112 10.94 4.10 6.15
N VAL A 113 11.53 4.77 7.14
CA VAL A 113 12.16 4.16 8.31
C VAL A 113 11.73 4.91 9.56
N SER A 114 11.83 4.26 10.72
CA SER A 114 11.55 4.88 12.01
C SER A 114 12.54 6.01 12.34
N CYS A 115 12.15 6.93 13.20
CA CYS A 115 13.01 8.06 13.61
C CYS A 115 14.29 7.62 14.31
N ASP A 116 14.27 6.49 15.01
CA ASP A 116 15.39 5.90 15.69
C ASP A 116 16.25 4.99 14.80
N HIS A 117 15.91 4.89 13.50
CA HIS A 117 16.68 4.09 12.54
C HIS A 117 18.13 4.54 12.50
N ARG A 118 19.05 3.58 12.70
CA ARG A 118 20.48 3.88 12.75
C ARG A 118 21.11 3.79 11.38
N VAL A 119 21.70 4.88 10.94
CA VAL A 119 22.44 4.97 9.66
C VAL A 119 23.92 5.07 9.91
N PRO A 120 24.77 4.45 9.05
CA PRO A 120 26.22 4.58 9.15
C PRO A 120 26.64 6.00 8.75
N ILE A 121 27.59 6.53 9.50
CA ILE A 121 28.33 7.76 9.21
C ILE A 121 29.84 7.48 9.36
N ASP A 122 30.67 8.44 9.04
CA ASP A 122 32.15 8.35 9.19
C ASP A 122 32.69 7.01 8.66
N THR A 123 32.62 6.80 7.34
CA THR A 123 33.05 5.56 6.68
C THR A 123 32.41 4.28 7.22
N GLY A 124 31.28 4.39 7.94
CA GLY A 124 30.53 3.28 8.51
C GLY A 124 30.94 2.84 9.91
N LYS A 125 31.93 3.50 10.50
CA LYS A 125 32.46 3.21 11.86
C LYS A 125 31.46 3.59 12.96
N VAL A 126 30.70 4.67 12.75
CA VAL A 126 29.74 5.19 13.70
C VAL A 126 28.33 5.04 13.13
N ARG A 127 27.34 4.75 14.00
CA ARG A 127 25.94 4.72 13.62
C ARG A 127 25.16 5.69 14.48
N LEU A 128 24.53 6.67 13.85
CA LEU A 128 23.65 7.64 14.51
C LEU A 128 22.18 7.39 14.15
N ARG A 129 21.30 7.82 15.00
CA ARG A 129 19.86 7.81 14.75
C ARG A 129 19.50 8.86 13.70
N ALA A 130 18.50 8.57 12.90
CA ALA A 130 18.04 9.47 11.84
C ALA A 130 17.52 10.81 12.40
N ASP A 131 16.81 10.78 13.55
CA ASP A 131 16.31 11.98 14.23
C ASP A 131 17.46 12.86 14.79
N GLN A 132 18.52 12.27 15.31
CA GLN A 132 19.71 13.01 15.77
C GLN A 132 20.39 13.74 14.61
N LEU A 133 20.59 13.03 13.48
CA LEU A 133 21.16 13.63 12.28
C LEU A 133 20.30 14.77 11.72
N ALA A 134 18.98 14.67 11.83
CA ALA A 134 18.09 15.71 11.37
C ALA A 134 18.14 16.96 12.25
N ALA A 135 18.38 16.81 13.57
CA ALA A 135 18.49 17.92 14.50
C ALA A 135 19.73 18.79 14.24
N ASP A 136 20.79 18.19 13.72
CA ASP A 136 22.07 18.88 13.42
C ASP A 136 22.08 19.55 12.03
N LEU A 137 21.00 19.42 11.23
CA LEU A 137 20.96 20.00 9.89
C LEU A 137 20.79 21.52 9.93
N PRO A 138 21.64 22.28 9.22
CA PRO A 138 21.49 23.73 9.12
C PRO A 138 20.23 24.11 8.33
N THR A 139 19.78 25.35 8.53
CA THR A 139 18.49 25.80 7.94
C THR A 139 18.51 25.79 6.40
N ASP A 140 19.65 26.05 5.80
CA ASP A 140 19.85 26.06 4.34
C ASP A 140 19.90 24.65 3.70
N ALA A 141 20.01 23.60 4.51
CA ALA A 141 19.94 22.21 4.01
C ALA A 141 18.52 21.82 3.54
N TRP A 142 17.50 22.62 3.86
CA TRP A 142 16.12 22.31 3.56
C TRP A 142 15.63 22.98 2.28
N GLN A 143 15.09 22.18 1.37
CA GLN A 143 14.52 22.62 0.09
C GLN A 143 13.02 22.34 0.03
N ARG A 144 12.22 23.35 -0.31
CA ARG A 144 10.78 23.20 -0.47
C ARG A 144 10.45 22.58 -1.83
N MET A 145 9.87 21.38 -1.81
CA MET A 145 9.50 20.65 -3.02
C MET A 145 8.16 19.94 -2.85
N SER A 146 7.43 19.79 -3.96
CA SER A 146 6.19 19.01 -3.97
C SER A 146 6.46 17.52 -4.15
N ALA A 147 5.85 16.72 -3.29
CA ALA A 147 5.82 15.25 -3.40
C ALA A 147 4.74 14.73 -4.37
N GLY A 148 4.29 15.57 -5.31
CA GLY A 148 3.22 15.26 -6.26
C GLY A 148 1.88 15.86 -5.85
N THR A 149 0.88 15.69 -6.72
CA THR A 149 -0.45 16.26 -6.54
C THR A 149 -1.33 15.30 -5.73
N GLY A 150 -2.02 15.82 -4.73
CA GLY A 150 -3.09 15.14 -4.01
C GLY A 150 -4.47 15.72 -4.37
N SER A 151 -5.53 15.24 -3.74
CA SER A 151 -6.92 15.71 -3.95
C SER A 151 -7.13 17.20 -3.65
N LYS A 152 -6.26 17.78 -2.81
CA LYS A 152 -6.29 19.21 -2.41
C LYS A 152 -5.20 20.05 -3.09
N GLY A 153 -4.59 19.57 -4.17
CA GLY A 153 -3.51 20.25 -4.88
C GLY A 153 -2.11 19.69 -4.54
N PRO A 154 -1.03 20.41 -4.91
CA PRO A 154 0.34 19.97 -4.68
C PRO A 154 0.64 19.77 -3.18
N ARG A 155 1.33 18.68 -2.85
CA ARG A 155 1.72 18.34 -1.47
C ARG A 155 3.12 18.87 -1.20
N TRP A 156 3.20 20.07 -0.64
CA TRP A 156 4.45 20.76 -0.35
C TRP A 156 5.03 20.34 1.00
N TYR A 157 6.35 20.05 1.02
CA TYR A 157 7.14 19.74 2.20
C TYR A 157 8.52 20.37 2.07
N ASP A 158 9.20 20.53 3.19
CA ASP A 158 10.63 20.81 3.19
C ASP A 158 11.39 19.49 3.22
N TRP A 159 12.42 19.37 2.41
CA TRP A 159 13.21 18.17 2.23
C TRP A 159 14.68 18.44 2.44
N ALA A 160 15.35 17.54 3.15
CA ALA A 160 16.81 17.51 3.26
C ALA A 160 17.29 16.09 2.96
N TRP A 161 18.55 15.94 2.57
CA TRP A 161 19.18 14.64 2.35
C TRP A 161 20.63 14.62 2.81
N LEU A 162 21.08 13.44 3.19
CA LEU A 162 22.45 13.14 3.57
C LEU A 162 22.92 11.96 2.75
N ASP A 163 23.99 12.15 1.98
CA ASP A 163 24.68 11.03 1.35
C ASP A 163 25.36 10.19 2.45
N LEU A 164 25.07 8.90 2.45
CA LEU A 164 25.62 8.01 3.45
C LEU A 164 26.92 7.38 2.94
N PRO A 165 27.89 7.18 3.82
CA PRO A 165 29.16 6.57 3.42
C PRO A 165 28.95 5.18 2.87
N VAL A 166 29.79 4.86 1.91
CA VAL A 166 29.83 3.57 1.24
C VAL A 166 30.40 2.52 2.20
N THR A 167 29.53 1.68 2.74
CA THR A 167 29.98 0.52 3.50
C THR A 167 30.05 -0.68 2.55
N GLY A 168 31.22 -1.23 2.32
CA GLY A 168 31.40 -2.38 1.42
C GLY A 168 31.49 -2.06 -0.08
N GLY A 169 31.86 -0.81 -0.44
CA GLY A 169 32.13 -0.46 -1.84
C GLY A 169 30.92 -0.06 -2.70
N GLU A 170 29.72 -0.04 -2.16
CA GLU A 170 28.48 0.29 -2.91
C GLU A 170 28.04 1.75 -2.70
N PRO A 171 28.16 2.63 -3.72
CA PRO A 171 27.66 4.00 -3.66
C PRO A 171 26.14 4.07 -3.76
N GLY A 172 25.56 5.26 -3.56
CA GLY A 172 24.17 5.54 -3.87
C GLY A 172 23.20 5.41 -2.69
N HIS A 173 23.72 5.29 -1.45
CA HIS A 173 22.90 5.33 -0.24
C HIS A 173 22.67 6.76 0.23
N THR A 174 21.43 7.08 0.54
CA THR A 174 21.01 8.41 1.03
C THR A 174 20.00 8.25 2.18
N LEU A 175 20.13 9.09 3.20
CA LEU A 175 19.06 9.38 4.14
C LEU A 175 18.30 10.60 3.63
N LEU A 176 17.04 10.42 3.23
CA LEU A 176 16.15 11.50 2.84
C LEU A 176 15.24 11.84 4.03
N ILE A 177 15.08 13.12 4.31
CA ILE A 177 14.29 13.62 5.44
C ILE A 177 13.22 14.56 4.89
N ARG A 178 11.98 14.36 5.33
CA ARG A 178 10.83 15.23 5.01
C ARG A 178 10.38 15.94 6.27
N ARG A 179 10.12 17.23 6.17
CA ARG A 179 9.52 18.03 7.22
C ARG A 179 8.17 18.59 6.75
N THR A 180 7.12 18.29 7.50
CA THR A 180 5.79 18.86 7.27
C THR A 180 5.79 20.35 7.59
N THR A 181 5.45 21.20 6.64
CA THR A 181 5.58 22.66 6.78
C THR A 181 4.67 23.27 7.83
N SER A 182 3.52 22.65 8.12
CA SER A 182 2.53 23.15 9.10
C SER A 182 2.78 22.68 10.52
N THR A 183 3.33 21.47 10.72
CA THR A 183 3.51 20.85 12.04
C THR A 183 4.97 20.70 12.46
N GLY A 184 5.91 20.80 11.52
CA GLY A 184 7.32 20.47 11.75
C GLY A 184 7.60 18.97 11.88
N GLU A 185 6.60 18.10 11.74
CA GLU A 185 6.75 16.65 11.85
C GLU A 185 7.74 16.12 10.83
N LEU A 186 8.67 15.28 11.27
CA LEU A 186 9.70 14.66 10.44
C LEU A 186 9.31 13.25 10.01
N ALA A 187 9.69 12.88 8.80
CA ALA A 187 9.66 11.51 8.30
C ALA A 187 10.98 11.19 7.61
N PHE A 188 11.45 9.97 7.77
CA PHE A 188 12.76 9.51 7.35
C PHE A 188 12.68 8.41 6.34
N TYR A 189 13.59 8.39 5.36
CA TYR A 189 13.61 7.39 4.30
C TYR A 189 15.04 6.92 4.05
N ARG A 190 15.23 5.60 3.98
CA ARG A 190 16.42 4.98 3.42
C ARG A 190 16.26 4.89 1.92
N CYS A 191 17.16 5.53 1.20
CA CYS A 191 17.17 5.52 -0.26
C CYS A 191 18.42 4.79 -0.78
N TRP A 192 18.27 4.20 -1.94
CA TRP A 192 19.38 3.67 -2.72
C TRP A 192 19.05 3.69 -4.21
N SER A 193 20.07 3.95 -5.02
CA SER A 193 20.01 3.78 -6.47
C SER A 193 21.40 3.46 -7.01
N ALA A 194 21.46 2.64 -8.07
CA ALA A 194 22.72 2.26 -8.71
C ALA A 194 23.49 3.45 -9.32
N ARG A 195 22.81 4.55 -9.60
CA ARG A 195 23.37 5.80 -10.09
C ARG A 195 22.89 6.96 -9.23
N ARG A 196 23.71 7.99 -9.07
CA ARG A 196 23.27 9.22 -8.39
C ARG A 196 22.07 9.82 -9.12
N VAL A 197 21.07 10.22 -8.35
CA VAL A 197 19.86 10.84 -8.86
C VAL A 197 19.60 12.18 -8.15
N PRO A 198 18.98 13.16 -8.83
CA PRO A 198 18.60 14.43 -8.20
C PRO A 198 17.64 14.21 -7.03
N LEU A 199 17.67 15.11 -6.04
CA LEU A 199 16.73 15.15 -4.92
C LEU A 199 15.27 15.08 -5.40
N ALA A 200 14.93 15.79 -6.46
CA ALA A 200 13.59 15.78 -7.06
C ALA A 200 13.09 14.38 -7.43
N THR A 201 13.98 13.48 -7.83
CA THR A 201 13.63 12.08 -8.13
C THR A 201 13.27 11.34 -6.83
N LEU A 202 14.08 11.46 -5.77
CA LEU A 202 13.80 10.84 -4.48
C LEU A 202 12.49 11.35 -3.87
N VAL A 203 12.26 12.66 -3.92
CA VAL A 203 11.02 13.31 -3.45
C VAL A 203 9.80 12.78 -4.21
N ARG A 204 9.89 12.67 -5.54
CA ARG A 204 8.81 12.11 -6.36
C ARG A 204 8.52 10.65 -5.99
N VAL A 205 9.55 9.82 -5.81
CA VAL A 205 9.38 8.42 -5.42
C VAL A 205 8.80 8.30 -4.00
N ALA A 206 9.26 9.11 -3.05
CA ALA A 206 8.65 9.19 -1.72
C ALA A 206 7.15 9.54 -1.80
N GLY A 207 6.79 10.45 -2.71
CA GLY A 207 5.40 10.83 -2.97
C GLY A 207 4.54 9.71 -3.55
N VAL A 208 5.12 8.79 -4.33
CA VAL A 208 4.40 7.64 -4.94
C VAL A 208 3.84 6.70 -3.87
N ARG A 209 4.46 6.60 -2.68
CA ARG A 209 3.93 5.76 -1.59
C ARG A 209 2.47 6.08 -1.27
N TRP A 210 2.05 7.34 -1.38
CA TRP A 210 0.65 7.72 -1.16
C TRP A 210 -0.33 7.03 -2.11
N MET A 211 0.12 6.63 -3.30
CA MET A 211 -0.74 5.96 -4.29
C MET A 211 -1.23 4.58 -3.83
N VAL A 212 -0.50 3.91 -2.92
CA VAL A 212 -0.97 2.63 -2.35
C VAL A 212 -2.16 2.85 -1.42
N GLU A 213 -2.13 3.92 -0.63
CA GLU A 213 -3.25 4.29 0.26
C GLU A 213 -4.52 4.59 -0.56
N GLU A 214 -4.37 5.39 -1.63
CA GLU A 214 -5.48 5.68 -2.53
C GLU A 214 -5.95 4.42 -3.28
N SER A 215 -5.06 3.48 -3.62
CA SER A 215 -5.44 2.20 -4.21
C SER A 215 -6.25 1.35 -3.24
N PHE A 216 -5.88 1.31 -1.96
CA PHE A 216 -6.68 0.65 -0.94
C PHE A 216 -8.02 1.34 -0.70
N GLN A 217 -8.04 2.67 -0.64
CA GLN A 217 -9.28 3.42 -0.50
C GLN A 217 -10.24 3.14 -1.68
N ALA A 218 -9.72 3.18 -2.91
CA ALA A 218 -10.50 2.84 -4.09
C ALA A 218 -10.92 1.37 -4.10
N GLY A 219 -10.04 0.44 -3.77
CA GLY A 219 -10.33 -0.99 -3.67
C GLY A 219 -11.44 -1.29 -2.67
N LYS A 220 -11.39 -0.69 -1.48
CA LYS A 220 -12.43 -0.83 -0.45
C LYS A 220 -13.74 -0.18 -0.87
N GLY A 221 -13.69 1.07 -1.31
CA GLY A 221 -14.89 1.85 -1.64
C GLY A 221 -15.56 1.47 -2.96
N GLN A 222 -14.81 1.05 -3.98
CA GLN A 222 -15.36 0.80 -5.31
C GLN A 222 -15.63 -0.68 -5.61
N VAL A 223 -14.81 -1.59 -5.09
CA VAL A 223 -14.89 -3.02 -5.41
C VAL A 223 -15.02 -3.92 -4.18
N GLY A 224 -15.15 -3.33 -2.99
CA GLY A 224 -15.39 -4.07 -1.75
C GLY A 224 -14.23 -4.97 -1.31
N LEU A 225 -12.99 -4.58 -1.54
CA LEU A 225 -11.79 -5.39 -1.27
C LEU A 225 -11.73 -5.92 0.17
N ASP A 226 -12.28 -5.21 1.15
CA ASP A 226 -12.36 -5.59 2.56
C ASP A 226 -13.73 -6.15 2.98
N GLN A 227 -14.72 -6.23 2.08
CA GLN A 227 -16.07 -6.65 2.38
C GLN A 227 -16.26 -8.16 2.27
N HIS A 228 -15.38 -8.93 2.92
CA HIS A 228 -15.46 -10.38 2.92
C HIS A 228 -15.26 -11.00 4.31
N GLN A 229 -15.79 -12.20 4.51
CA GLN A 229 -15.61 -13.02 5.70
C GLN A 229 -15.09 -14.42 5.32
N LEU A 230 -14.16 -14.47 4.37
CA LEU A 230 -13.66 -15.71 3.80
C LEU A 230 -12.71 -16.41 4.78
N ARG A 231 -12.97 -17.72 4.99
CA ARG A 231 -12.21 -18.56 5.93
C ARG A 231 -11.32 -19.57 5.23
N GLN A 232 -11.53 -19.78 3.92
CA GLN A 232 -10.81 -20.74 3.10
C GLN A 232 -9.76 -20.04 2.23
N TRP A 233 -8.60 -20.69 2.05
CA TRP A 233 -7.48 -20.19 1.26
C TRP A 233 -7.87 -19.85 -0.18
N VAL A 234 -8.47 -20.83 -0.88
CA VAL A 234 -8.90 -20.64 -2.27
C VAL A 234 -9.94 -19.51 -2.39
N GLY A 235 -10.88 -19.44 -1.45
CA GLY A 235 -11.88 -18.38 -1.43
C GLY A 235 -11.26 -16.98 -1.32
N TRP A 236 -10.28 -16.79 -0.42
CA TRP A 236 -9.58 -15.52 -0.26
C TRP A 236 -8.84 -15.11 -1.52
N HIS A 237 -8.09 -16.06 -2.12
CA HIS A 237 -7.33 -15.80 -3.34
C HIS A 237 -8.23 -15.45 -4.53
N ARG A 238 -9.35 -16.16 -4.72
CA ARG A 238 -10.32 -15.87 -5.77
C ARG A 238 -10.98 -14.50 -5.60
N PHE A 239 -11.43 -14.21 -4.38
CA PHE A 239 -12.06 -12.92 -4.09
C PHE A 239 -11.13 -11.75 -4.34
N THR A 240 -9.91 -11.82 -3.79
CA THR A 240 -8.96 -10.72 -3.92
C THR A 240 -8.51 -10.52 -5.37
N VAL A 241 -8.33 -11.59 -6.18
CA VAL A 241 -8.05 -11.47 -7.61
C VAL A 241 -9.18 -10.76 -8.34
N LEU A 242 -10.43 -11.16 -8.12
CA LEU A 242 -11.57 -10.54 -8.78
C LEU A 242 -11.72 -9.06 -8.38
N ALA A 243 -11.53 -8.72 -7.10
CA ALA A 243 -11.55 -7.34 -6.65
C ALA A 243 -10.40 -6.52 -7.28
N MET A 244 -9.19 -7.07 -7.34
CA MET A 244 -8.05 -6.41 -7.99
C MET A 244 -8.27 -6.24 -9.49
N LEU A 245 -8.81 -7.23 -10.17
CA LEU A 245 -9.15 -7.17 -11.61
C LEU A 245 -10.20 -6.09 -11.88
N ALA A 246 -11.27 -6.04 -11.09
CA ALA A 246 -12.29 -5.01 -11.21
C ALA A 246 -11.71 -3.61 -10.99
N LEU A 247 -10.84 -3.43 -9.99
CA LEU A 247 -10.16 -2.16 -9.74
C LEU A 247 -9.23 -1.78 -10.90
N ALA A 248 -8.47 -2.74 -11.43
CA ALA A 248 -7.56 -2.52 -12.57
C ALA A 248 -8.34 -2.15 -13.83
N PHE A 249 -9.48 -2.78 -14.09
CA PHE A 249 -10.37 -2.42 -15.19
C PHE A 249 -10.85 -0.96 -15.08
N LEU A 250 -11.36 -0.56 -13.91
CA LEU A 250 -11.80 0.82 -13.68
C LEU A 250 -10.64 1.83 -13.84
N ALA A 251 -9.45 1.47 -13.36
CA ALA A 251 -8.25 2.30 -13.50
C ALA A 251 -7.79 2.42 -14.96
N ALA A 252 -7.86 1.34 -15.73
CA ALA A 252 -7.54 1.35 -17.16
C ALA A 252 -8.53 2.21 -17.95
N CYS A 253 -9.82 2.13 -17.67
CA CYS A 253 -10.84 3.01 -18.25
C CYS A 253 -10.55 4.48 -17.92
N ALA A 254 -10.20 4.79 -16.67
CA ALA A 254 -9.84 6.15 -16.27
C ALA A 254 -8.59 6.66 -16.98
N ALA A 255 -7.58 5.81 -17.16
CA ALA A 255 -6.35 6.15 -17.87
C ALA A 255 -6.56 6.37 -19.39
N GLY A 256 -7.47 5.62 -19.99
CA GLY A 256 -7.84 5.71 -21.40
C GLY A 256 -8.70 6.93 -21.74
N THR A 257 -9.25 7.63 -20.75
CA THR A 257 -10.03 8.85 -21.00
C THR A 257 -9.09 9.96 -21.43
N PRO A 258 -9.34 10.61 -22.61
CA PRO A 258 -8.52 11.73 -23.06
C PRO A 258 -8.49 12.82 -21.97
N PRO A 259 -7.39 13.55 -21.82
CA PRO A 259 -7.41 14.76 -21.00
C PRO A 259 -8.48 15.70 -21.59
N THR A 260 -9.25 16.34 -20.72
CA THR A 260 -10.13 17.43 -21.14
C THR A 260 -9.29 18.40 -21.99
N PRO A 261 -9.72 18.81 -23.20
CA PRO A 261 -8.94 19.71 -24.02
C PRO A 261 -8.50 20.89 -23.16
N ALA A 262 -7.21 21.21 -23.19
CA ALA A 262 -6.72 22.41 -22.54
C ALA A 262 -7.54 23.58 -23.12
N ALA A 263 -8.07 24.44 -22.24
CA ALA A 263 -8.72 25.66 -22.67
C ALA A 263 -7.77 26.41 -23.63
N ASP A 264 -8.32 26.96 -24.68
CA ASP A 264 -7.62 27.73 -25.69
C ASP A 264 -6.59 28.65 -25.05
N PRO A 265 -5.29 28.59 -25.42
CA PRO A 265 -4.23 29.44 -24.85
C PRO A 265 -4.49 30.93 -24.95
N TYR A 266 -5.41 31.36 -25.84
CA TYR A 266 -5.80 32.74 -26.06
C TYR A 266 -7.02 33.22 -25.27
N GLN A 267 -7.71 32.35 -24.56
CA GLN A 267 -8.73 32.78 -23.61
C GLN A 267 -8.05 33.20 -22.31
N HIS A 268 -8.11 34.47 -21.97
CA HIS A 268 -7.63 35.06 -20.74
C HIS A 268 -8.07 34.20 -19.54
N ALA A 269 -7.10 33.76 -18.76
CA ALA A 269 -7.20 32.79 -17.69
C ALA A 269 -8.35 33.07 -16.71
N ARG A 270 -9.54 32.56 -17.03
CA ARG A 270 -10.52 32.22 -16.02
C ARG A 270 -10.10 30.86 -15.44
N PRO A 271 -10.17 30.67 -14.13
CA PRO A 271 -9.91 29.35 -13.56
C PRO A 271 -10.73 28.32 -14.32
N ASP A 272 -10.06 27.25 -14.78
CA ASP A 272 -10.62 26.19 -15.60
C ASP A 272 -11.91 25.66 -14.93
N HIS A 273 -13.07 26.03 -15.46
CA HIS A 273 -14.38 25.58 -15.01
C HIS A 273 -14.84 24.33 -15.77
N GLY A 274 -13.95 23.70 -16.52
CA GLY A 274 -14.22 22.46 -17.22
C GLY A 274 -14.42 21.28 -16.24
N PRO A 275 -15.11 20.20 -16.68
CA PRO A 275 -15.27 19.01 -15.86
C PRO A 275 -13.90 18.36 -15.61
N ILE A 276 -13.67 17.90 -14.38
CA ILE A 276 -12.48 17.10 -14.05
C ILE A 276 -12.49 15.79 -14.83
N ARG A 277 -11.30 15.20 -15.05
CA ARG A 277 -11.18 13.88 -15.69
C ARG A 277 -12.05 12.85 -14.98
N LEU A 278 -12.59 11.90 -15.75
CA LEU A 278 -13.36 10.80 -15.19
C LEU A 278 -12.54 10.04 -14.14
N THR A 279 -13.07 10.01 -12.92
CA THR A 279 -12.48 9.27 -11.83
C THR A 279 -12.95 7.82 -11.85
N VAL A 280 -12.21 6.92 -11.19
CA VAL A 280 -12.61 5.51 -11.00
C VAL A 280 -14.05 5.40 -10.43
N ASN A 281 -14.41 6.30 -9.51
CA ASN A 281 -15.75 6.35 -8.93
C ASN A 281 -16.82 6.68 -9.96
N GLU A 282 -16.58 7.69 -10.80
CA GLU A 282 -17.53 8.11 -11.82
C GLU A 282 -17.67 7.05 -12.92
N ILE A 283 -16.56 6.45 -13.34
CA ILE A 283 -16.58 5.33 -14.30
C ILE A 283 -17.40 4.16 -13.77
N ARG A 284 -17.24 3.81 -12.49
CA ARG A 284 -18.06 2.77 -11.87
C ARG A 284 -19.56 3.11 -11.90
N ARG A 285 -19.91 4.37 -11.60
CA ARG A 285 -21.33 4.83 -11.67
C ARG A 285 -21.87 4.71 -13.08
N LEU A 286 -21.12 5.21 -14.06
CA LEU A 286 -21.52 5.12 -15.47
C LEU A 286 -21.66 3.66 -15.92
N PHE A 287 -20.69 2.82 -15.60
CA PHE A 287 -20.74 1.40 -15.92
C PHE A 287 -21.97 0.72 -15.31
N THR A 288 -22.26 0.98 -14.04
CA THR A 288 -23.43 0.42 -13.36
C THR A 288 -24.74 0.89 -13.98
N THR A 289 -24.80 2.15 -14.42
CA THR A 289 -26.03 2.75 -14.96
C THR A 289 -26.25 2.39 -16.44
N LEU A 290 -25.20 2.42 -17.25
CA LEU A 290 -25.30 2.32 -18.70
C LEU A 290 -25.09 0.90 -19.22
N VAL A 291 -24.16 0.16 -18.61
CA VAL A 291 -23.74 -1.17 -19.12
C VAL A 291 -24.43 -2.30 -18.36
N SER A 292 -24.66 -2.13 -17.06
CA SER A 292 -25.21 -3.18 -16.21
C SER A 292 -26.38 -2.69 -15.36
N PRO A 293 -27.48 -2.21 -15.96
CA PRO A 293 -28.66 -1.83 -15.21
C PRO A 293 -29.28 -3.07 -14.58
N VAL A 294 -29.01 -3.29 -13.30
CA VAL A 294 -29.60 -4.41 -12.57
C VAL A 294 -30.99 -4.03 -12.09
N ILE A 295 -32.02 -4.43 -12.84
CA ILE A 295 -33.40 -4.28 -12.43
C ILE A 295 -33.71 -5.38 -11.41
N HIS A 296 -33.58 -5.07 -10.14
CA HIS A 296 -34.01 -5.97 -9.07
C HIS A 296 -35.47 -5.69 -8.70
N THR A 297 -36.32 -6.70 -8.80
CA THR A 297 -37.68 -6.64 -8.26
C THR A 297 -37.66 -6.42 -6.74
N VAL A 298 -38.73 -5.84 -6.19
CA VAL A 298 -38.87 -5.66 -4.73
C VAL A 298 -38.72 -7.01 -4.03
N ALA A 299 -39.32 -8.07 -4.56
CA ALA A 299 -39.21 -9.43 -4.02
C ALA A 299 -37.74 -9.93 -3.97
N HIS A 300 -36.93 -9.62 -4.99
CA HIS A 300 -35.53 -9.97 -4.99
C HIS A 300 -34.75 -9.23 -3.88
N ARG A 301 -34.98 -7.92 -3.74
CA ARG A 301 -34.37 -7.10 -2.70
C ARG A 301 -34.73 -7.57 -1.29
N LEU A 302 -36.00 -7.94 -1.06
CA LEU A 302 -36.48 -8.46 0.21
C LEU A 302 -35.86 -9.84 0.54
N ARG A 303 -35.77 -10.76 -0.45
CA ARG A 303 -35.08 -12.06 -0.27
C ARG A 303 -33.61 -11.87 0.15
N TRP A 304 -32.88 -10.97 -0.51
CA TRP A 304 -31.51 -10.66 -0.14
C TRP A 304 -31.38 -10.03 1.24
N SER A 305 -32.32 -9.14 1.61
CA SER A 305 -32.35 -8.57 2.97
C SER A 305 -32.60 -9.67 4.01
N HIS A 306 -33.55 -10.56 3.77
CA HIS A 306 -33.84 -11.67 4.66
C HIS A 306 -32.64 -12.63 4.80
N TRP A 307 -31.97 -12.96 3.68
CA TRP A 307 -30.78 -13.81 3.69
C TRP A 307 -29.66 -13.18 4.54
N ARG A 308 -29.33 -11.90 4.33
CA ARG A 308 -28.30 -11.20 5.12
C ARG A 308 -28.61 -11.22 6.61
N ARG A 309 -29.85 -10.95 6.99
CA ARG A 309 -30.30 -10.95 8.39
C ARG A 309 -30.22 -12.34 9.03
N ARG A 310 -30.55 -13.39 8.31
CA ARG A 310 -30.38 -14.77 8.77
C ARG A 310 -28.91 -15.10 8.97
N HIS A 311 -28.03 -14.70 8.05
CA HIS A 311 -26.60 -14.91 8.14
C HIS A 311 -25.98 -14.17 9.33
N GLN A 312 -26.37 -12.91 9.52
CA GLN A 312 -25.96 -12.11 10.68
C GLN A 312 -26.45 -12.73 12.01
N ALA A 313 -27.67 -13.24 12.06
CA ALA A 313 -28.19 -13.91 13.25
C ALA A 313 -27.42 -15.22 13.56
N SER A 314 -27.03 -15.97 12.52
CA SER A 314 -26.19 -17.15 12.67
C SER A 314 -24.81 -16.81 13.22
N ALA A 315 -24.17 -15.77 12.67
CA ALA A 315 -22.86 -15.28 13.15
C ALA A 315 -22.95 -14.81 14.62
N ARG A 316 -23.98 -14.04 14.98
CA ARG A 316 -24.23 -13.60 16.36
C ARG A 316 -24.36 -14.78 17.33
N ARG A 317 -25.15 -15.82 16.97
CA ARG A 317 -25.28 -17.05 17.79
C ARG A 317 -23.96 -17.76 17.98
N SER A 318 -23.14 -17.87 16.95
CA SER A 318 -21.79 -18.45 17.04
C SER A 318 -20.86 -17.67 17.98
N HIS A 319 -20.97 -16.35 17.96
CA HIS A 319 -20.19 -15.49 18.88
C HIS A 319 -20.66 -15.66 20.33
N TYR A 320 -21.95 -15.71 20.57
CA TYR A 320 -22.47 -15.93 21.92
C TYR A 320 -22.11 -17.31 22.47
N LYS A 321 -22.24 -18.37 21.65
CA LYS A 321 -21.78 -19.71 22.05
C LYS A 321 -20.32 -19.72 22.49
N ARG A 322 -19.43 -19.10 21.72
CA ARG A 322 -17.99 -19.05 22.08
C ARG A 322 -17.72 -18.26 23.36
N ARG A 323 -18.46 -17.16 23.61
CA ARG A 323 -18.36 -16.42 24.86
C ARG A 323 -18.77 -17.28 26.04
N LEU A 324 -19.93 -17.93 25.98
CA LEU A 324 -20.41 -18.82 27.02
C LEU A 324 -19.43 -19.99 27.30
N THR A 325 -18.85 -20.58 26.24
CA THR A 325 -17.85 -21.66 26.43
C THR A 325 -16.56 -21.12 27.06
N ALA A 326 -16.14 -19.90 26.74
CA ALA A 326 -14.97 -19.28 27.35
C ALA A 326 -15.20 -18.87 28.82
N GLU A 327 -16.42 -18.46 29.19
CA GLU A 327 -16.81 -18.10 30.55
C GLU A 327 -17.03 -19.32 31.45
N LEU A 328 -17.42 -20.46 30.87
CA LEU A 328 -17.62 -21.73 31.63
C LEU A 328 -16.35 -22.59 31.69
N GLY A 329 -15.30 -22.28 30.98
CA GLY A 329 -14.01 -22.98 30.98
C GLY A 329 -12.92 -22.28 31.80
N THR A 330 -13.27 -21.28 32.58
CA THR A 330 -12.47 -20.63 33.62
C THR A 330 -13.03 -20.92 34.97
#